data_f3a4615ea6682a77bfbf5e074adb99b8
#
_entry.id   f3a4615ea6682a77bfbf5e074adb99b8
#
_cell.length_a   1.000
_cell.length_b   1.000
_cell.length_c   1.000
_cell.angle_alpha   90.00
_cell.angle_beta   90.00
_cell.angle_gamma   90.00
#
_symmetry.space_group_name_H-M   'P 1'
#
loop_
_entity.id
_entity.type
_entity.pdbx_description
1 polymer ?
#
loop_
_entity_poly.entity_id
_entity_poly.type
_entity_poly.pdbx_seq_one_letter_code
_entity_poly.pdbx_strand_id
1 'polypeptide(L)'
;MEIKKHFGVYGICYENGKLLCIEKTRGPYQHRFDLPGGSQELGEGLTETLKREVLEETGYTLSRYLNPRIYDVLVQEEGQDFAVHHTMAFYDVVLDFESSQKSLPHEVLDGSNDSANVIWLNLEEITEENASPLVLKVKAELRGIPELELTSYKNWKVK
;
A
#
# COMPACT_ATOMS: atom_id res chain seq x y z
N MET A 1 12.24 2.49 23.99
CA MET A 1 12.17 2.59 22.53
C MET A 1 11.01 3.47 22.13
N GLU A 2 11.24 4.38 21.22
CA GLU A 2 10.20 5.24 20.69
C GLU A 2 9.32 4.48 19.70
N ILE A 3 8.01 4.71 19.76
CA ILE A 3 7.08 4.17 18.77
C ILE A 3 6.42 5.35 18.04
N LYS A 4 6.63 5.41 16.75
CA LYS A 4 6.04 6.44 15.88
C LYS A 4 4.76 5.89 15.26
N LYS A 5 3.75 6.74 15.14
CA LYS A 5 2.50 6.34 14.50
C LYS A 5 2.47 6.77 13.04
N HIS A 6 1.92 5.92 12.22
CA HIS A 6 1.68 6.23 10.83
C HIS A 6 0.32 5.65 10.43
N PHE A 7 -0.47 6.45 9.72
CA PHE A 7 -1.77 6.03 9.23
C PHE A 7 -1.86 6.29 7.73
N GLY A 8 -2.34 5.32 6.99
CA GLY A 8 -2.57 5.49 5.56
C GLY A 8 -3.82 4.79 5.07
N VAL A 9 -4.24 5.14 3.87
CA VAL A 9 -5.41 4.60 3.19
C VAL A 9 -4.96 3.98 1.89
N TYR A 10 -5.39 2.74 1.61
CA TYR A 10 -4.85 1.94 0.52
C TYR A 10 -5.94 1.22 -0.24
N GLY A 11 -5.72 1.04 -1.55
CA GLY A 11 -6.64 0.35 -2.43
C GLY A 11 -6.18 -1.06 -2.77
N ILE A 12 -7.12 -2.00 -2.73
CA ILE A 12 -6.88 -3.39 -3.11
C ILE A 12 -7.65 -3.65 -4.38
N CYS A 13 -6.91 -3.84 -5.47
CA CYS A 13 -7.47 -4.19 -6.77
C CYS A 13 -7.01 -5.59 -7.12
N TYR A 14 -7.91 -6.56 -7.00
CA TYR A 14 -7.60 -7.95 -7.27
C TYR A 14 -8.51 -8.45 -8.37
N GLU A 15 -7.92 -8.74 -9.54
CA GLU A 15 -8.66 -9.13 -10.72
C GLU A 15 -7.93 -10.25 -11.46
N ASN A 16 -8.69 -11.22 -11.94
CA ASN A 16 -8.15 -12.34 -12.71
C ASN A 16 -7.02 -13.07 -11.98
N GLY A 17 -7.16 -13.19 -10.66
CA GLY A 17 -6.16 -13.89 -9.84
C GLY A 17 -4.90 -13.09 -9.55
N LYS A 18 -4.87 -11.80 -9.88
CA LYS A 18 -3.69 -10.96 -9.68
C LYS A 18 -4.01 -9.72 -8.86
N LEU A 19 -3.08 -9.35 -8.02
CA LEU A 19 -3.16 -8.17 -7.16
C LEU A 19 -2.35 -7.04 -7.78
N LEU A 20 -2.97 -5.86 -7.88
CA LEU A 20 -2.27 -4.67 -8.34
C LEU A 20 -1.38 -4.14 -7.23
N CYS A 21 -0.11 -4.04 -7.50
CA CYS A 21 0.89 -3.53 -6.59
C CYS A 21 1.71 -2.44 -7.24
N ILE A 22 2.41 -1.68 -6.40
CA ILE A 22 3.41 -0.71 -6.84
C ILE A 22 4.75 -1.12 -6.26
N GLU A 23 5.83 -0.64 -6.85
CA GLU A 23 7.14 -0.77 -6.24
C GLU A 23 7.45 0.51 -5.49
N LYS A 24 7.72 0.41 -4.20
CA LYS A 24 8.09 1.56 -3.38
C LYS A 24 9.51 2.00 -3.69
N THR A 25 9.73 3.30 -3.74
CA THR A 25 11.06 3.84 -4.02
C THR A 25 11.76 4.42 -2.81
N ARG A 26 11.05 4.60 -1.69
CA ARG A 26 11.67 5.10 -0.45
C ARG A 26 10.88 4.67 0.78
N GLY A 27 11.45 4.95 1.94
CA GLY A 27 10.87 4.58 3.21
C GLY A 27 11.22 3.16 3.61
N PRO A 28 10.65 2.66 4.72
CA PRO A 28 11.01 1.32 5.22
C PRO A 28 10.61 0.19 4.28
N TYR A 29 9.69 0.46 3.35
CA TYR A 29 9.26 -0.55 2.39
C TYR A 29 9.87 -0.36 1.00
N GLN A 30 10.89 0.47 0.86
CA GLN A 30 11.51 0.71 -0.44
C GLN A 30 12.01 -0.59 -1.08
N HIS A 31 11.93 -0.64 -2.41
CA HIS A 31 12.31 -1.79 -3.23
C HIS A 31 11.49 -3.04 -2.92
N ARG A 32 10.28 -2.84 -2.37
CA ARG A 32 9.33 -3.91 -2.13
C ARG A 32 8.03 -3.59 -2.85
N PHE A 33 7.24 -4.61 -3.11
CA PHE A 33 5.89 -4.44 -3.61
C PHE A 33 5.01 -3.92 -2.47
N ASP A 34 4.20 -2.93 -2.77
CA ASP A 34 3.30 -2.32 -1.80
C ASP A 34 1.95 -2.06 -2.46
N LEU A 35 0.97 -1.65 -1.68
CA LEU A 35 -0.35 -1.29 -2.19
C LEU A 35 -0.36 0.18 -2.61
N PRO A 36 -1.13 0.52 -3.65
CA PRO A 36 -1.35 1.94 -3.95
C PRO A 36 -2.15 2.59 -2.82
N GLY A 37 -1.70 3.76 -2.41
CA GLY A 37 -2.29 4.47 -1.29
C GLY A 37 -1.26 5.28 -0.55
N GLY A 38 -1.65 5.88 0.56
CA GLY A 38 -0.73 6.67 1.35
C GLY A 38 -1.41 7.49 2.42
N SER A 39 -0.69 8.49 2.91
CA SER A 39 -1.07 9.29 4.07
C SER A 39 -2.22 10.23 3.76
N GLN A 40 -3.11 10.38 4.74
CA GLN A 40 -4.19 11.34 4.69
C GLN A 40 -3.64 12.75 4.91
N GLU A 41 -4.12 13.70 4.13
CA GLU A 41 -3.80 15.10 4.33
C GLU A 41 -4.81 15.73 5.31
N LEU A 42 -4.42 16.84 5.90
CA LEU A 42 -5.27 17.53 6.85
C LEU A 42 -6.60 17.96 6.22
N GLY A 43 -7.70 17.59 6.86
CA GLY A 43 -9.03 17.92 6.38
C GLY A 43 -9.53 17.05 5.24
N GLU A 44 -8.73 16.12 4.78
CA GLU A 44 -9.10 15.21 3.69
C GLU A 44 -9.89 14.03 4.26
N GLY A 45 -10.99 13.67 3.59
CA GLY A 45 -11.73 12.46 3.97
C GLY A 45 -10.98 11.20 3.53
N LEU A 46 -11.30 10.07 4.15
CA LEU A 46 -10.63 8.80 3.84
C LEU A 46 -10.78 8.42 2.36
N THR A 47 -11.95 8.58 1.79
CA THR A 47 -12.16 8.23 0.39
C THR A 47 -11.52 9.23 -0.55
N GLU A 48 -11.37 10.48 -0.12
CA GLU A 48 -10.63 11.47 -0.89
C GLU A 48 -9.14 11.12 -0.93
N THR A 49 -8.58 10.68 0.20
CA THR A 49 -7.20 10.20 0.27
C THR A 49 -7.01 9.01 -0.66
N LEU A 50 -7.94 8.06 -0.60
CA LEU A 50 -7.88 6.87 -1.45
C LEU A 50 -7.83 7.24 -2.93
N LYS A 51 -8.74 8.11 -3.37
CA LYS A 51 -8.81 8.54 -4.77
C LYS A 51 -7.54 9.25 -5.21
N ARG A 52 -7.08 10.17 -4.38
CA ARG A 52 -5.88 10.97 -4.69
C ARG A 52 -4.64 10.08 -4.79
N GLU A 53 -4.40 9.27 -3.77
CA GLU A 53 -3.21 8.44 -3.71
C GLU A 53 -3.19 7.36 -4.80
N VAL A 54 -4.33 6.72 -5.06
CA VAL A 54 -4.39 5.71 -6.11
C VAL A 54 -4.09 6.33 -7.47
N LEU A 55 -4.66 7.51 -7.74
CA LEU A 55 -4.38 8.21 -9.00
C LEU A 55 -2.90 8.59 -9.12
N GLU A 56 -2.32 9.14 -8.05
CA GLU A 56 -0.91 9.53 -8.04
C GLU A 56 0.02 8.35 -8.32
N GLU A 57 -0.28 7.20 -7.76
CA GLU A 57 0.64 6.07 -7.82
C GLU A 57 0.39 5.11 -8.97
N THR A 58 -0.84 5.03 -9.49
CA THR A 58 -1.16 4.08 -10.56
C THR A 58 -1.49 4.74 -11.89
N GLY A 59 -1.92 5.99 -11.87
CA GLY A 59 -2.39 6.66 -13.07
C GLY A 59 -3.85 6.38 -13.39
N TYR A 60 -4.52 5.57 -12.59
CA TYR A 60 -5.91 5.21 -12.83
C TYR A 60 -6.85 5.90 -11.86
N THR A 61 -8.02 6.30 -12.34
CA THR A 61 -9.07 6.82 -11.48
C THR A 61 -9.89 5.67 -10.92
N LEU A 62 -10.48 5.89 -9.74
CA LEU A 62 -11.38 4.93 -9.12
C LEU A 62 -12.76 5.05 -9.73
N SER A 63 -13.36 3.91 -10.13
CA SER A 63 -14.77 3.88 -10.49
C SER A 63 -15.63 3.44 -9.32
N ARG A 64 -15.10 2.60 -8.42
CA ARG A 64 -15.82 2.13 -7.22
C ARG A 64 -14.85 1.84 -6.09
N TYR A 65 -15.33 2.01 -4.87
CA TYR A 65 -14.64 1.55 -3.67
C TYR A 65 -15.68 0.98 -2.71
N LEU A 66 -15.30 -0.05 -1.96
CA LEU A 66 -16.22 -0.74 -1.05
C LEU A 66 -15.41 -1.51 -0.02
N ASN A 67 -16.14 -2.05 0.96
CA ASN A 67 -15.61 -3.02 1.92
C ASN A 67 -14.42 -2.48 2.73
N PRO A 68 -14.62 -1.34 3.45
CA PRO A 68 -13.55 -0.78 4.28
C PRO A 68 -13.23 -1.69 5.45
N ARG A 69 -11.93 -1.80 5.77
CA ARG A 69 -11.46 -2.53 6.94
C ARG A 69 -10.11 -1.97 7.37
N ILE A 70 -9.71 -2.33 8.57
CA ILE A 70 -8.52 -1.78 9.20
C ILE A 70 -7.64 -2.91 9.72
N TYR A 71 -6.33 -2.76 9.48
CA TYR A 71 -5.30 -3.65 10.02
C TYR A 71 -4.18 -2.80 10.59
N ASP A 72 -3.31 -3.40 11.37
CA ASP A 72 -2.10 -2.71 11.80
C ASP A 72 -0.92 -3.66 11.92
N VAL A 73 0.27 -3.07 11.87
CA VAL A 73 1.54 -3.77 12.04
C VAL A 73 2.48 -2.89 12.84
N LEU A 74 3.45 -3.53 13.49
CA LEU A 74 4.51 -2.82 14.19
C LEU A 74 5.83 -3.22 13.52
N VAL A 75 6.56 -2.24 12.98
CA VAL A 75 7.77 -2.50 12.21
C VAL A 75 8.95 -1.81 12.85
N GLN A 76 9.94 -2.60 13.25
CA GLN A 76 11.22 -2.10 13.73
C GLN A 76 12.29 -2.46 12.71
N GLU A 77 12.89 -1.44 12.09
CA GLU A 77 13.97 -1.65 11.14
C GLU A 77 15.19 -2.21 11.85
N GLU A 78 15.91 -3.09 11.16
CA GLU A 78 17.15 -3.64 11.66
C GLU A 78 18.12 -2.51 12.01
N GLY A 79 18.63 -2.55 13.23
CA GLY A 79 19.62 -1.56 13.70
C GLY A 79 19.03 -0.25 14.21
N GLN A 80 17.72 -0.08 14.20
CA GLN A 80 17.09 1.15 14.68
C GLN A 80 16.55 1.00 16.09
N ASP A 81 16.49 2.12 16.82
CA ASP A 81 15.98 2.17 18.18
C ASP A 81 14.58 2.73 18.25
N PHE A 82 13.82 2.60 17.18
CA PHE A 82 12.42 3.00 17.16
C PHE A 82 11.64 2.02 16.29
N ALA A 83 10.33 1.99 16.50
CA ALA A 83 9.42 1.21 15.67
C ALA A 83 8.34 2.11 15.11
N VAL A 84 7.75 1.71 13.99
CA VAL A 84 6.60 2.40 13.41
C VAL A 84 5.37 1.52 13.62
N HIS A 85 4.36 2.07 14.27
CA HIS A 85 3.06 1.44 14.38
C HIS A 85 2.22 1.95 13.19
N HIS A 86 2.12 1.14 12.19
CA HIS A 86 1.45 1.49 10.94
C HIS A 86 0.02 0.93 10.97
N THR A 87 -0.96 1.84 10.99
CA THR A 87 -2.38 1.50 10.89
C THR A 87 -2.80 1.79 9.47
N MET A 88 -3.49 0.84 8.84
CA MET A 88 -3.87 0.96 7.45
C MET A 88 -5.35 0.69 7.26
N ALA A 89 -6.02 1.61 6.57
CA ALA A 89 -7.40 1.43 6.14
C ALA A 89 -7.37 0.89 4.72
N PHE A 90 -7.99 -0.25 4.49
CA PHE A 90 -8.08 -0.87 3.18
C PHE A 90 -9.48 -0.72 2.61
N TYR A 91 -9.54 -0.46 1.31
CA TYR A 91 -10.78 -0.54 0.53
C TYR A 91 -10.53 -1.43 -0.67
N ASP A 92 -11.48 -2.26 -1.02
CA ASP A 92 -11.47 -2.90 -2.33
C ASP A 92 -11.81 -1.82 -3.35
N VAL A 93 -11.09 -1.79 -4.46
CA VAL A 93 -11.28 -0.76 -5.47
C VAL A 93 -11.45 -1.38 -6.85
N VAL A 94 -12.26 -0.73 -7.66
CA VAL A 94 -12.38 -1.01 -9.08
C VAL A 94 -11.85 0.21 -9.80
N LEU A 95 -10.88 0.01 -10.66
CA LEU A 95 -10.21 1.10 -11.37
C LEU A 95 -10.82 1.28 -12.76
N ASP A 96 -10.81 2.50 -13.23
CA ASP A 96 -11.25 2.83 -14.57
C ASP A 96 -10.03 2.85 -15.49
N PHE A 97 -9.80 1.73 -16.16
CA PHE A 97 -8.66 1.59 -17.04
C PHE A 97 -8.85 2.31 -18.38
N GLU A 98 -10.09 2.55 -18.76
CA GLU A 98 -10.38 3.19 -20.04
C GLU A 98 -10.13 4.70 -20.01
N SER A 99 -10.41 5.34 -18.88
CA SER A 99 -10.17 6.76 -18.70
C SER A 99 -8.86 7.02 -17.96
N SER A 100 -7.93 6.06 -18.00
CA SER A 100 -6.67 6.18 -17.29
C SER A 100 -5.90 7.42 -17.76
N GLN A 101 -5.10 7.96 -16.84
CA GLN A 101 -4.42 9.23 -17.03
C GLN A 101 -3.04 9.03 -17.62
N LYS A 102 -2.93 9.29 -18.91
CA LYS A 102 -1.64 9.19 -19.59
C LYS A 102 -0.72 10.33 -19.23
N SER A 103 -1.29 11.43 -18.76
CA SER A 103 -0.51 12.60 -18.37
C SER A 103 0.04 12.50 -16.94
N LEU A 104 -0.42 11.55 -16.15
CA LEU A 104 -0.03 11.44 -14.76
C LEU A 104 1.48 11.42 -14.53
N PRO A 105 2.28 10.69 -15.31
CA PRO A 105 3.72 10.63 -15.06
C PRO A 105 4.39 11.99 -15.03
N HIS A 106 3.86 12.96 -15.78
CA HIS A 106 4.44 14.30 -15.80
C HIS A 106 4.22 15.03 -14.48
N GLU A 107 3.11 14.75 -13.82
CA GLU A 107 2.75 15.43 -12.58
C GLU A 107 3.52 14.88 -11.38
N VAL A 108 3.93 13.63 -11.44
CA VAL A 108 4.59 12.97 -10.32
C VAL A 108 6.10 12.81 -10.52
N LEU A 109 6.63 13.25 -11.65
CA LEU A 109 8.07 13.16 -11.92
C LEU A 109 8.91 14.11 -11.08
N ASP A 110 8.29 15.01 -10.35
CA ASP A 110 8.99 15.95 -9.47
C ASP A 110 9.43 15.32 -8.15
N GLY A 111 9.19 14.04 -7.96
CA GLY A 111 9.60 13.33 -6.76
C GLY A 111 8.53 13.25 -5.68
N SER A 112 7.33 13.73 -5.94
CA SER A 112 6.23 13.62 -4.98
C SER A 112 5.65 12.21 -4.93
N ASN A 113 5.92 11.38 -5.93
CA ASN A 113 5.47 10.01 -6.01
C ASN A 113 6.53 9.04 -5.49
N ASP A 114 6.16 8.17 -4.58
CA ASP A 114 7.05 7.17 -3.97
C ASP A 114 7.10 5.85 -4.72
N SER A 115 6.33 5.70 -5.78
CA SER A 115 6.30 4.46 -6.54
C SER A 115 7.06 4.59 -7.85
N ALA A 116 7.69 3.51 -8.29
CA ALA A 116 8.42 3.44 -9.55
C ALA A 116 7.58 2.78 -10.64
N ASN A 117 6.87 1.71 -10.31
CA ASN A 117 6.16 0.87 -11.27
C ASN A 117 4.84 0.37 -10.73
N VAL A 118 3.93 0.10 -11.66
CA VAL A 118 2.69 -0.62 -11.37
C VAL A 118 2.86 -2.03 -11.90
N ILE A 119 2.52 -3.03 -11.10
CA ILE A 119 2.67 -4.43 -11.49
C ILE A 119 1.50 -5.26 -10.96
N TRP A 120 1.11 -6.27 -11.73
CA TRP A 120 0.11 -7.24 -11.33
C TRP A 120 0.80 -8.52 -10.90
N LEU A 121 0.54 -8.97 -9.67
CA LEU A 121 1.22 -10.12 -9.08
C LEU A 121 0.24 -11.25 -8.77
N ASN A 122 0.65 -12.48 -9.08
CA ASN A 122 -0.02 -13.65 -8.53
C ASN A 122 0.32 -13.75 -7.05
N LEU A 123 -0.58 -14.30 -6.25
CA LEU A 123 -0.34 -14.39 -4.81
C LEU A 123 0.89 -15.22 -4.47
N GLU A 124 1.20 -16.22 -5.28
CA GLU A 124 2.37 -17.08 -5.07
C GLU A 124 3.68 -16.34 -5.24
N GLU A 125 3.68 -15.24 -5.98
CA GLU A 125 4.88 -14.42 -6.18
C GLU A 125 5.18 -13.51 -4.99
N ILE A 126 4.22 -13.36 -4.09
CA ILE A 126 4.33 -12.46 -2.93
C ILE A 126 4.94 -13.20 -1.76
N THR A 127 6.06 -12.69 -1.24
CA THR A 127 6.79 -13.30 -0.12
C THR A 127 7.17 -12.23 0.90
N GLU A 128 7.62 -12.67 2.07
CA GLU A 128 8.12 -11.74 3.09
C GLU A 128 9.39 -11.01 2.62
N GLU A 129 10.10 -11.56 1.65
CA GLU A 129 11.32 -10.96 1.11
C GLU A 129 11.04 -9.82 0.14
N ASN A 130 9.94 -9.88 -0.60
CA ASN A 130 9.69 -8.92 -1.67
C ASN A 130 8.51 -7.98 -1.43
N ALA A 131 7.74 -8.18 -0.37
CA ALA A 131 6.50 -7.43 -0.16
C ALA A 131 6.52 -6.63 1.13
N SER A 132 5.72 -5.56 1.16
CA SER A 132 5.48 -4.79 2.37
C SER A 132 4.55 -5.58 3.30
N PRO A 133 4.50 -5.24 4.60
CA PRO A 133 3.52 -5.84 5.51
C PRO A 133 2.07 -5.67 5.05
N LEU A 134 1.76 -4.60 4.33
CA LEU A 134 0.42 -4.35 3.81
C LEU A 134 0.02 -5.43 2.81
N VAL A 135 0.91 -5.70 1.85
CA VAL A 135 0.66 -6.72 0.84
C VAL A 135 0.56 -8.10 1.47
N LEU A 136 1.34 -8.37 2.52
CA LEU A 136 1.24 -9.64 3.25
C LEU A 136 -0.11 -9.80 3.94
N LYS A 137 -0.66 -8.71 4.51
CA LYS A 137 -2.00 -8.73 5.09
C LYS A 137 -3.06 -9.05 4.04
N VAL A 138 -2.95 -8.45 2.87
CA VAL A 138 -3.87 -8.70 1.77
C VAL A 138 -3.76 -10.14 1.28
N LYS A 139 -2.56 -10.65 1.16
CA LYS A 139 -2.35 -12.03 0.73
C LYS A 139 -3.04 -13.01 1.68
N ALA A 140 -2.90 -12.81 2.98
CA ALA A 140 -3.56 -13.64 3.98
C ALA A 140 -5.07 -13.55 3.85
N GLU A 141 -5.60 -12.33 3.68
CA GLU A 141 -7.03 -12.10 3.52
C GLU A 141 -7.57 -12.80 2.26
N LEU A 142 -6.88 -12.68 1.15
CA LEU A 142 -7.30 -13.29 -0.12
C LEU A 142 -7.23 -14.81 -0.08
N ARG A 143 -6.41 -15.37 0.80
CA ARG A 143 -6.35 -16.81 1.02
C ARG A 143 -7.37 -17.31 2.04
N GLY A 144 -8.20 -16.41 2.55
CA GLY A 144 -9.29 -16.77 3.46
C GLY A 144 -8.88 -16.89 4.93
N ILE A 145 -7.66 -16.47 5.29
CA ILE A 145 -7.16 -16.53 6.66
C ILE A 145 -6.61 -15.14 7.03
N PRO A 146 -7.48 -14.13 7.20
CA PRO A 146 -7.01 -12.78 7.50
C PRO A 146 -6.31 -12.72 8.85
N GLU A 147 -5.22 -11.96 8.89
CA GLU A 147 -4.43 -11.77 10.11
C GLU A 147 -4.92 -10.49 10.79
N LEU A 148 -5.93 -10.64 11.63
CA LEU A 148 -6.60 -9.50 12.28
C LEU A 148 -5.78 -8.88 13.40
N GLU A 149 -4.92 -9.68 14.03
CA GLU A 149 -4.13 -9.22 15.17
C GLU A 149 -2.92 -8.44 14.70
N LEU A 150 -2.36 -7.64 15.61
CA LEU A 150 -1.13 -6.90 15.33
C LEU A 150 0.00 -7.87 14.97
N THR A 151 0.63 -7.64 13.83
CA THR A 151 1.81 -8.39 13.43
C THR A 151 3.05 -7.53 13.68
N SER A 152 4.04 -8.08 14.37
CA SER A 152 5.28 -7.39 14.70
C SER A 152 6.43 -7.92 13.86
N TYR A 153 7.20 -7.00 13.30
CA TYR A 153 8.42 -7.30 12.55
C TYR A 153 9.58 -6.64 13.28
N LYS A 154 10.46 -7.41 13.92
CA LYS A 154 11.49 -6.88 14.81
C LYS A 154 12.83 -6.59 14.13
N ASN A 155 13.11 -7.26 13.05
CA ASN A 155 14.39 -7.08 12.32
C ASN A 155 14.08 -6.82 10.85
N TRP A 156 13.27 -5.80 10.64
CA TRP A 156 12.82 -5.47 9.29
C TRP A 156 13.98 -4.95 8.45
N LYS A 157 14.20 -5.57 7.31
CA LYS A 157 15.27 -5.16 6.41
C LYS A 157 14.76 -4.20 5.36
N VAL A 158 15.35 -3.01 5.35
CA VAL A 158 15.12 -2.03 4.29
C VAL A 158 16.00 -2.45 3.12
N LYS A 159 15.41 -2.57 1.94
CA LYS A 159 16.10 -3.10 0.76
C LYS A 159 16.89 -2.05 -0.04
#